data_bde755b541dbf2c0eebdbd24e541c56f
#
_entry.id   bde755b541dbf2c0eebdbd24e541c56f
#
_cell.length_a   1.000
_cell.length_b   1.000
_cell.length_c   1.000
_cell.angle_alpha   90.00
_cell.angle_beta   90.00
_cell.angle_gamma   90.00
#
_symmetry.space_group_name_H-M   'P 1'
#
loop_
_entity.id
_entity.type
_entity.pdbx_description
1 polymer ?
#
loop_
_entity_poly.entity_id
_entity_poly.type
_entity_poly.pdbx_seq_one_letter_code
_entity_poly.pdbx_strand_id
1 'polypeptide(L)'
;IISELKRKEKIKMKKLIYKIGTVLTSVAILCSGLGLTACGTSGEKQVVIYSNADDEAITAMKDTLDANGYAGKYLFQTFGTSELGGKLMTEGKNIEADLITMSSFYIDSAQEKNNMFLDLDFPHKTLEQYPSYYTPITAQEGALIVNTEMMKENNLPMPKSIKDLANPEYKGFISVTDIEGSSTAWLMIQALISSYGEDQTKEILKKIYENAGPHLEDSGSGPLKKVRAGEVAIGFGLRHQAIADKNNGLPIDYVDPTEGNYVLTESLALINKDGNENPLASEMADCIINKGRAELIKTYPMALYEGENTDSSSVS
;
A
#
# COMPACT_ATOMS: atom_id res chain seq x y z
N ILE A 1 34.64 -3.85 25.23
CA ILE A 1 35.05 -3.37 23.88
C ILE A 1 33.80 -2.90 23.11
N ILE A 2 32.72 -3.71 22.98
CA ILE A 2 31.51 -3.35 22.24
C ILE A 2 30.73 -2.17 22.89
N SER A 3 30.71 -2.13 24.22
CA SER A 3 30.08 -1.02 24.98
C SER A 3 30.83 0.31 24.83
N GLU A 4 32.14 0.27 24.71
CA GLU A 4 32.99 1.45 24.48
C GLU A 4 32.90 1.98 23.06
N LEU A 5 32.76 1.11 22.05
CA LEU A 5 32.53 1.50 20.67
C LEU A 5 31.18 2.23 20.50
N LYS A 6 30.10 1.67 21.05
CA LYS A 6 28.77 2.31 21.05
C LYS A 6 28.75 3.66 21.77
N ARG A 7 29.56 3.82 22.84
CA ARG A 7 29.70 5.08 23.56
C ARG A 7 30.45 6.14 22.74
N LYS A 8 31.49 5.73 21.99
CA LYS A 8 32.26 6.63 21.10
C LYS A 8 31.44 7.10 19.90
N GLU A 9 30.62 6.25 19.31
CA GLU A 9 29.69 6.64 18.22
C GLU A 9 28.61 7.61 18.70
N LYS A 10 28.02 7.36 19.88
CA LYS A 10 27.01 8.26 20.46
C LYS A 10 27.58 9.66 20.78
N ILE A 11 28.85 9.75 21.15
CA ILE A 11 29.56 11.02 21.40
C ILE A 11 29.90 11.73 20.08
N LYS A 12 30.26 10.98 19.02
CA LYS A 12 30.49 11.54 17.69
C LYS A 12 29.21 12.13 17.08
N MET A 13 28.09 11.40 17.20
CA MET A 13 26.78 11.87 16.72
C MET A 13 26.30 13.12 17.46
N LYS A 14 26.44 13.19 18.79
CA LYS A 14 26.12 14.40 19.56
C LYS A 14 26.96 15.61 19.16
N LYS A 15 28.26 15.44 18.87
CA LYS A 15 29.13 16.53 18.39
C LYS A 15 28.80 16.97 16.95
N LEU A 16 28.29 16.09 16.11
CA LEU A 16 27.85 16.43 14.76
C LEU A 16 26.53 17.24 14.78
N ILE A 17 25.58 16.86 15.62
CA ILE A 17 24.31 17.59 15.83
C ILE A 17 24.57 18.99 16.40
N TYR A 18 25.53 19.14 17.32
CA TYR A 18 25.88 20.45 17.89
C TYR A 18 26.57 21.38 16.86
N LYS A 19 27.30 20.84 15.87
CA LYS A 19 27.92 21.64 14.80
C LYS A 19 26.92 22.08 13.72
N ILE A 20 25.85 21.32 13.50
CA ILE A 20 24.77 21.68 12.56
C ILE A 20 23.83 22.72 13.17
N GLY A 21 23.61 22.69 14.48
CA GLY A 21 22.77 23.65 15.20
C GLY A 21 23.34 25.08 15.29
N THR A 22 24.65 25.27 15.13
CA THR A 22 25.32 26.59 15.24
C THR A 22 25.45 27.33 13.90
N VAL A 23 25.07 26.75 12.78
CA VAL A 23 25.11 27.38 11.45
C VAL A 23 23.73 27.95 11.04
N LEU A 24 22.67 27.61 11.75
CA LEU A 24 21.27 28.01 11.41
C LEU A 24 20.77 29.27 12.17
N THR A 25 21.61 29.95 12.95
CA THR A 25 21.18 31.12 13.75
C THR A 25 21.67 32.46 13.23
N SER A 26 22.19 32.58 12.01
CA SER A 26 22.74 33.86 11.50
C SER A 26 22.08 34.39 10.21
N VAL A 27 20.87 33.96 9.83
CA VAL A 27 20.13 34.56 8.71
C VAL A 27 18.68 34.83 9.11
N ALA A 28 18.50 35.69 10.06
CA ALA A 28 17.19 36.26 10.34
C ALA A 28 17.42 37.68 10.89
N ILE A 29 17.56 38.67 10.01
CA ILE A 29 17.21 40.10 10.18
C ILE A 29 17.66 40.78 8.88
N LEU A 30 16.71 41.02 7.97
CA LEU A 30 16.61 42.18 7.06
C LEU A 30 15.59 41.89 5.96
N CYS A 31 14.31 42.05 6.26
CA CYS A 31 13.27 42.39 5.28
C CYS A 31 12.12 43.07 6.03
N SER A 32 12.37 44.30 6.49
CA SER A 32 11.29 45.22 6.84
C SER A 32 10.94 46.04 5.60
N GLY A 33 9.70 45.93 5.14
CA GLY A 33 9.06 46.97 4.37
C GLY A 33 8.90 46.71 2.87
N LEU A 34 7.91 45.92 2.49
CA LEU A 34 7.08 46.18 1.31
C LEU A 34 5.72 45.53 1.58
N GLY A 35 4.74 46.34 1.88
CA GLY A 35 3.37 45.92 2.04
C GLY A 35 2.83 45.43 0.69
N LEU A 36 2.84 44.13 0.51
CA LEU A 36 1.97 43.46 -0.46
C LEU A 36 0.65 43.23 0.26
N THR A 37 -0.35 44.04 -0.06
CA THR A 37 -1.75 43.70 0.17
C THR A 37 -2.04 42.40 -0.57
N ALA A 38 -1.83 41.28 0.12
CA ALA A 38 -2.42 40.00 -0.33
C ALA A 38 -3.94 40.20 -0.23
N CYS A 39 -4.61 40.36 -1.37
CA CYS A 39 -6.03 40.12 -1.48
C CYS A 39 -6.27 38.72 -0.92
N GLY A 40 -6.91 38.66 0.24
CA GLY A 40 -7.36 37.44 0.84
C GLY A 40 -8.45 36.82 -0.04
N THR A 41 -8.07 35.91 -0.91
CA THR A 41 -8.93 34.78 -1.17
C THR A 41 -8.87 33.96 0.11
N SER A 42 -9.98 33.82 0.80
CA SER A 42 -10.19 32.79 1.83
C SER A 42 -9.84 31.47 1.18
N GLY A 43 -8.61 30.98 1.39
CA GLY A 43 -8.17 29.72 0.83
C GLY A 43 -9.08 28.66 1.43
N GLU A 44 -9.90 28.04 0.60
CA GLU A 44 -10.66 26.86 0.99
C GLU A 44 -9.65 25.87 1.56
N LYS A 45 -9.95 25.34 2.75
CA LYS A 45 -9.08 24.34 3.40
C LYS A 45 -8.95 23.14 2.47
N GLN A 46 -7.71 22.79 2.11
CA GLN A 46 -7.47 21.59 1.28
C GLN A 46 -7.99 20.34 1.98
N VAL A 47 -8.49 19.39 1.21
CA VAL A 47 -8.82 18.04 1.71
C VAL A 47 -7.53 17.28 1.94
N VAL A 48 -7.33 16.76 3.14
CA VAL A 48 -6.19 15.91 3.46
C VAL A 48 -6.54 14.46 3.20
N ILE A 49 -5.81 13.82 2.28
CA ILE A 49 -6.02 12.42 1.87
C ILE A 49 -4.82 11.60 2.34
N TYR A 50 -5.06 10.59 3.18
CA TYR A 50 -4.04 9.62 3.59
C TYR A 50 -4.24 8.29 2.88
N SER A 51 -3.16 7.71 2.39
CA SER A 51 -3.18 6.47 1.61
C SER A 51 -1.99 5.57 1.89
N ASN A 52 -2.22 4.25 1.86
CA ASN A 52 -1.15 3.25 1.77
C ASN A 52 -1.09 2.57 0.40
N ALA A 53 -1.85 3.08 -0.58
CA ALA A 53 -1.87 2.52 -1.92
C ALA A 53 -0.49 2.62 -2.61
N ASP A 54 -0.28 1.79 -3.61
CA ASP A 54 0.91 1.87 -4.47
C ASP A 54 0.86 3.08 -5.43
N ASP A 55 2.00 3.35 -6.08
CA ASP A 55 2.17 4.55 -6.89
C ASP A 55 1.19 4.61 -8.08
N GLU A 56 0.82 3.46 -8.65
CA GLU A 56 -0.12 3.38 -9.77
C GLU A 56 -1.53 3.80 -9.35
N ALA A 57 -2.02 3.30 -8.22
CA ALA A 57 -3.34 3.69 -7.70
C ALA A 57 -3.37 5.15 -7.26
N ILE A 58 -2.30 5.62 -6.59
CA ILE A 58 -2.16 7.02 -6.19
C ILE A 58 -2.20 7.95 -7.40
N THR A 59 -1.46 7.60 -8.45
CA THR A 59 -1.43 8.38 -9.70
C THR A 59 -2.81 8.44 -10.33
N ALA A 60 -3.50 7.30 -10.47
CA ALA A 60 -4.84 7.25 -11.04
C ALA A 60 -5.86 8.09 -10.26
N MET A 61 -5.82 8.05 -8.92
CA MET A 61 -6.69 8.86 -8.07
C MET A 61 -6.39 10.36 -8.22
N LYS A 62 -5.11 10.77 -8.21
CA LYS A 62 -4.70 12.17 -8.36
C LYS A 62 -5.07 12.71 -9.74
N ASP A 63 -4.77 11.97 -10.80
CA ASP A 63 -5.10 12.37 -12.17
C ASP A 63 -6.62 12.52 -12.34
N THR A 64 -7.41 11.62 -11.72
CA THR A 64 -8.86 11.73 -11.70
C THR A 64 -9.33 13.02 -11.01
N LEU A 65 -8.80 13.30 -9.83
CA LEU A 65 -9.16 14.52 -9.08
C LEU A 65 -8.78 15.78 -9.87
N ASP A 66 -7.57 15.83 -10.41
CA ASP A 66 -7.05 16.98 -11.15
C ASP A 66 -7.88 17.24 -12.43
N ALA A 67 -8.21 16.19 -13.19
CA ALA A 67 -9.05 16.28 -14.39
C ALA A 67 -10.48 16.73 -14.09
N ASN A 68 -10.96 16.59 -12.85
CA ASN A 68 -12.31 16.99 -12.43
C ASN A 68 -12.35 18.30 -11.62
N GLY A 69 -11.28 19.11 -11.66
CA GLY A 69 -11.25 20.47 -11.11
C GLY A 69 -10.88 20.56 -9.63
N TYR A 70 -10.29 19.50 -9.08
CA TYR A 70 -9.78 19.48 -7.70
C TYR A 70 -8.27 19.73 -7.61
N ALA A 71 -7.57 20.02 -8.71
CA ALA A 71 -6.16 20.38 -8.71
C ALA A 71 -5.86 21.51 -7.72
N GLY A 72 -4.92 21.29 -6.80
CA GLY A 72 -4.55 22.23 -5.75
C GLY A 72 -5.54 22.33 -4.58
N LYS A 73 -6.64 21.58 -4.58
CA LYS A 73 -7.64 21.57 -3.50
C LYS A 73 -7.46 20.43 -2.49
N TYR A 74 -6.48 19.57 -2.68
CA TYR A 74 -6.17 18.46 -1.78
C TYR A 74 -4.68 18.37 -1.47
N LEU A 75 -4.38 17.73 -0.35
CA LEU A 75 -3.04 17.31 0.06
C LEU A 75 -3.03 15.78 0.19
N PHE A 76 -2.32 15.11 -0.72
CA PHE A 76 -2.21 13.65 -0.72
C PHE A 76 -0.93 13.23 0.00
N GLN A 77 -1.06 12.44 1.07
CA GLN A 77 0.05 11.91 1.85
C GLN A 77 0.04 10.39 1.83
N THR A 78 1.21 9.77 1.63
CA THR A 78 1.40 8.33 1.56
C THR A 78 2.12 7.80 2.79
N PHE A 79 1.71 6.64 3.25
CA PHE A 79 2.21 5.97 4.45
C PHE A 79 2.41 4.49 4.18
N GLY A 80 3.28 3.85 4.94
CA GLY A 80 3.27 2.39 5.05
C GLY A 80 1.99 1.88 5.70
N THR A 81 1.60 0.64 5.37
CA THR A 81 0.33 0.06 5.85
C THR A 81 0.23 0.07 7.38
N SER A 82 1.26 -0.41 8.08
CA SER A 82 1.28 -0.44 9.55
C SER A 82 1.31 0.97 10.17
N GLU A 83 1.98 1.92 9.53
CA GLU A 83 2.04 3.30 9.98
C GLU A 83 0.64 3.94 9.92
N LEU A 84 -0.02 3.87 8.76
CA LEU A 84 -1.38 4.41 8.61
C LEU A 84 -2.38 3.71 9.52
N GLY A 85 -2.32 2.37 9.59
CA GLY A 85 -3.14 1.60 10.50
C GLY A 85 -2.94 2.01 11.97
N GLY A 86 -1.69 2.20 12.39
CA GLY A 86 -1.33 2.70 13.72
C GLY A 86 -1.92 4.10 13.99
N LYS A 87 -1.86 5.01 13.01
CA LYS A 87 -2.46 6.35 13.12
C LYS A 87 -3.98 6.28 13.28
N LEU A 88 -4.68 5.49 12.45
CA LEU A 88 -6.12 5.29 12.57
C LEU A 88 -6.52 4.78 13.97
N MET A 89 -5.76 3.81 14.48
CA MET A 89 -6.03 3.20 15.79
C MET A 89 -5.73 4.13 16.98
N THR A 90 -4.78 5.05 16.85
CA THR A 90 -4.33 5.91 17.97
C THR A 90 -4.97 7.30 17.93
N GLU A 91 -5.13 7.90 16.77
CA GLU A 91 -5.64 9.26 16.60
C GLU A 91 -7.18 9.30 16.49
N GLY A 92 -7.79 8.23 15.93
CA GLY A 92 -9.24 8.14 15.74
C GLY A 92 -9.77 9.33 14.94
N LYS A 93 -10.88 9.94 15.38
CA LYS A 93 -11.48 11.12 14.74
C LYS A 93 -10.58 12.36 14.72
N ASN A 94 -9.54 12.41 15.58
CA ASN A 94 -8.59 13.52 15.65
C ASN A 94 -7.49 13.44 14.58
N ILE A 95 -7.42 12.36 13.80
CA ILE A 95 -6.49 12.25 12.68
C ILE A 95 -6.64 13.44 11.74
N GLU A 96 -5.54 13.94 11.18
CA GLU A 96 -5.57 15.12 10.31
C GLU A 96 -6.33 14.87 9.00
N ALA A 97 -6.28 13.63 8.48
CA ALA A 97 -6.97 13.25 7.25
C ALA A 97 -8.47 13.55 7.30
N ASP A 98 -9.01 13.97 6.16
CA ASP A 98 -10.45 14.08 5.90
C ASP A 98 -10.97 12.82 5.17
N LEU A 99 -10.11 12.21 4.34
CA LEU A 99 -10.38 11.02 3.56
C LEU A 99 -9.19 10.06 3.68
N ILE A 100 -9.46 8.76 3.75
CA ILE A 100 -8.42 7.73 3.73
C ILE A 100 -8.69 6.70 2.64
N THR A 101 -7.60 6.11 2.11
CA THR A 101 -7.67 4.89 1.31
C THR A 101 -6.74 3.86 1.90
N MET A 102 -7.27 2.68 2.23
CA MET A 102 -6.56 1.64 2.95
C MET A 102 -7.25 0.29 2.81
N SER A 103 -6.55 -0.78 3.13
CA SER A 103 -7.16 -2.11 3.26
C SER A 103 -8.39 -2.10 4.16
N SER A 104 -9.49 -2.67 3.67
CA SER A 104 -10.79 -2.73 4.35
C SER A 104 -10.67 -3.27 5.77
N PHE A 105 -9.78 -4.24 6.00
CA PHE A 105 -9.53 -4.82 7.32
C PHE A 105 -9.11 -3.77 8.37
N TYR A 106 -8.23 -2.84 7.99
CA TYR A 106 -7.79 -1.78 8.91
C TYR A 106 -8.89 -0.74 9.14
N ILE A 107 -9.68 -0.45 8.10
CA ILE A 107 -10.86 0.45 8.23
C ILE A 107 -11.87 -0.15 9.21
N ASP A 108 -12.20 -1.43 9.06
CA ASP A 108 -13.10 -2.14 9.97
C ASP A 108 -12.59 -2.12 11.42
N SER A 109 -11.31 -2.44 11.61
CA SER A 109 -10.68 -2.43 12.93
C SER A 109 -10.70 -1.04 13.59
N ALA A 110 -10.46 0.01 12.81
CA ALA A 110 -10.48 1.38 13.28
C ALA A 110 -11.90 1.86 13.57
N GLN A 111 -12.88 1.44 12.78
CA GLN A 111 -14.30 1.73 13.02
C GLN A 111 -14.80 1.06 14.30
N GLU A 112 -14.49 -0.21 14.50
CA GLU A 112 -14.83 -0.95 15.71
C GLU A 112 -14.28 -0.26 16.96
N LYS A 113 -13.04 0.19 16.91
CA LYS A 113 -12.37 0.80 18.06
C LYS A 113 -12.80 2.25 18.31
N ASN A 114 -12.90 3.08 17.27
CA ASN A 114 -12.95 4.53 17.37
C ASN A 114 -14.27 5.13 16.87
N ASN A 115 -15.12 4.36 16.17
CA ASN A 115 -16.34 4.85 15.52
C ASN A 115 -16.08 6.15 14.72
N MET A 116 -15.07 6.11 13.85
CA MET A 116 -14.44 7.30 13.30
C MET A 116 -14.80 7.62 11.85
N PHE A 117 -15.56 6.79 11.18
CA PHE A 117 -15.93 7.01 9.79
C PHE A 117 -17.38 7.42 9.64
N LEU A 118 -17.66 8.20 8.59
CA LEU A 118 -19.02 8.56 8.17
C LEU A 118 -19.60 7.48 7.27
N ASP A 119 -20.91 7.35 7.28
CA ASP A 119 -21.61 6.64 6.21
C ASP A 119 -21.47 7.44 4.91
N LEU A 120 -21.20 6.74 3.81
CA LEU A 120 -21.04 7.37 2.49
C LEU A 120 -22.41 7.79 1.95
N ASP A 121 -22.51 9.04 1.52
CA ASP A 121 -23.77 9.70 1.10
C ASP A 121 -23.91 9.84 -0.43
N PHE A 122 -22.95 9.30 -1.21
CA PHE A 122 -23.00 9.32 -2.66
C PHE A 122 -23.41 7.96 -3.26
N PRO A 123 -24.05 7.94 -4.46
CA PRO A 123 -24.51 6.70 -5.06
C PRO A 123 -23.34 5.84 -5.53
N HIS A 124 -23.35 4.57 -5.15
CA HIS A 124 -22.43 3.55 -5.61
C HIS A 124 -23.09 2.16 -5.52
N LYS A 125 -22.84 1.31 -6.49
CA LYS A 125 -23.42 -0.04 -6.53
C LYS A 125 -22.32 -1.08 -6.69
N THR A 126 -21.92 -1.64 -5.56
CA THR A 126 -20.92 -2.69 -5.48
C THR A 126 -21.51 -4.06 -5.81
N LEU A 127 -20.68 -4.96 -6.38
CA LEU A 127 -21.06 -6.34 -6.66
C LEU A 127 -21.25 -7.16 -5.38
N GLU A 128 -20.51 -6.84 -4.33
CA GLU A 128 -20.63 -7.43 -3.00
C GLU A 128 -21.16 -6.39 -2.01
N GLN A 129 -21.67 -6.86 -0.88
CA GLN A 129 -22.14 -5.97 0.20
C GLN A 129 -20.95 -5.53 1.07
N TYR A 130 -20.82 -4.23 1.21
CA TYR A 130 -19.86 -3.58 2.11
C TYR A 130 -20.60 -2.80 3.21
N PRO A 131 -19.96 -2.53 4.36
CA PRO A 131 -20.47 -1.57 5.34
C PRO A 131 -20.70 -0.18 4.73
N SER A 132 -21.62 0.59 5.29
CA SER A 132 -21.98 1.91 4.78
C SER A 132 -20.86 2.97 4.86
N TYR A 133 -19.87 2.75 5.71
CA TYR A 133 -18.78 3.70 6.00
C TYR A 133 -17.54 3.56 5.12
N TYR A 134 -17.50 2.64 4.17
CA TYR A 134 -16.48 2.59 3.13
C TYR A 134 -16.98 1.96 1.84
N THR A 135 -16.23 2.16 0.77
CA THR A 135 -16.47 1.48 -0.52
C THR A 135 -15.14 1.08 -1.16
N PRO A 136 -15.06 -0.06 -1.87
CA PRO A 136 -13.80 -0.55 -2.43
C PRO A 136 -13.30 0.35 -3.57
N ILE A 137 -11.98 0.53 -3.65
CA ILE A 137 -11.31 1.24 -4.76
C ILE A 137 -10.53 0.30 -5.66
N THR A 138 -9.84 -0.69 -5.09
CA THR A 138 -9.12 -1.74 -5.82
C THR A 138 -9.29 -3.07 -5.11
N ALA A 139 -9.13 -4.16 -5.84
CA ALA A 139 -8.94 -5.49 -5.27
C ALA A 139 -7.75 -6.14 -5.96
N GLN A 140 -6.99 -6.91 -5.20
CA GLN A 140 -5.70 -7.45 -5.62
C GLN A 140 -5.58 -8.90 -5.16
N GLU A 141 -5.05 -9.75 -6.03
CA GLU A 141 -4.78 -11.16 -5.73
C GLU A 141 -3.28 -11.40 -5.52
N GLY A 142 -2.95 -12.28 -4.58
CA GLY A 142 -1.60 -12.75 -4.39
C GLY A 142 -1.25 -13.88 -5.35
N ALA A 143 -0.02 -13.91 -5.86
CA ALA A 143 0.52 -15.00 -6.66
C ALA A 143 2.03 -15.17 -6.43
N LEU A 144 2.54 -16.33 -6.83
CA LEU A 144 3.98 -16.54 -6.98
C LEU A 144 4.43 -15.88 -8.29
N ILE A 145 5.44 -15.04 -8.21
CA ILE A 145 6.02 -14.32 -9.35
C ILE A 145 7.39 -14.92 -9.62
N VAL A 146 7.69 -15.26 -10.86
CA VAL A 146 8.94 -15.94 -11.21
C VAL A 146 9.68 -15.21 -12.32
N ASN A 147 10.99 -15.09 -12.19
CA ASN A 147 11.88 -14.71 -13.28
C ASN A 147 12.30 -15.99 -14.01
N THR A 148 11.78 -16.19 -15.20
CA THR A 148 11.93 -17.43 -15.96
C THR A 148 13.39 -17.69 -16.42
N GLU A 149 14.16 -16.64 -16.63
CA GLU A 149 15.60 -16.75 -16.95
C GLU A 149 16.39 -17.18 -15.73
N MET A 150 16.21 -16.52 -14.58
CA MET A 150 16.90 -16.90 -13.34
C MET A 150 16.52 -18.32 -12.88
N MET A 151 15.26 -18.72 -13.02
CA MET A 151 14.82 -20.09 -12.71
C MET A 151 15.62 -21.12 -13.53
N LYS A 152 15.78 -20.85 -14.83
CA LYS A 152 16.54 -21.71 -15.74
C LYS A 152 18.04 -21.70 -15.45
N GLU A 153 18.63 -20.54 -15.27
CA GLU A 153 20.09 -20.38 -15.03
C GLU A 153 20.53 -21.07 -13.76
N ASN A 154 19.70 -21.03 -12.70
CA ASN A 154 19.99 -21.63 -11.41
C ASN A 154 19.42 -23.07 -11.26
N ASN A 155 18.82 -23.62 -12.32
CA ASN A 155 18.17 -24.95 -12.31
C ASN A 155 17.15 -25.10 -11.17
N LEU A 156 16.42 -24.05 -10.85
CA LEU A 156 15.39 -24.07 -9.82
C LEU A 156 14.12 -24.73 -10.34
N PRO A 157 13.49 -25.65 -9.58
CA PRO A 157 12.20 -26.20 -9.96
C PRO A 157 11.12 -25.11 -9.89
N MET A 158 10.10 -25.21 -10.75
CA MET A 158 8.96 -24.30 -10.71
C MET A 158 8.13 -24.56 -9.46
N PRO A 159 7.93 -23.57 -8.55
CA PRO A 159 7.07 -23.76 -7.39
C PRO A 159 5.61 -23.91 -7.83
N LYS A 160 4.84 -24.68 -7.07
CA LYS A 160 3.39 -24.90 -7.31
C LYS A 160 2.54 -24.39 -6.15
N SER A 161 3.18 -24.17 -5.00
CA SER A 161 2.52 -23.79 -3.77
C SER A 161 3.35 -22.72 -3.04
N ILE A 162 2.70 -21.92 -2.20
CA ILE A 162 3.39 -21.00 -1.31
C ILE A 162 4.33 -21.78 -0.36
N LYS A 163 3.87 -22.96 0.09
CA LYS A 163 4.67 -23.84 0.95
C LYS A 163 5.99 -24.27 0.30
N ASP A 164 6.04 -24.40 -1.04
CA ASP A 164 7.28 -24.78 -1.72
C ASP A 164 8.41 -23.78 -1.45
N LEU A 165 8.10 -22.49 -1.23
CA LEU A 165 9.09 -21.48 -0.89
C LEU A 165 9.87 -21.78 0.41
N ALA A 166 9.36 -22.68 1.25
CA ALA A 166 10.03 -23.19 2.45
C ALA A 166 11.11 -24.25 2.15
N ASN A 167 11.21 -24.73 0.90
CA ASN A 167 12.22 -25.73 0.54
C ASN A 167 13.62 -25.12 0.50
N PRO A 168 14.65 -25.82 0.98
CA PRO A 168 16.02 -25.30 1.08
C PRO A 168 16.63 -24.87 -0.27
N GLU A 169 16.16 -25.44 -1.38
CA GLU A 169 16.64 -25.12 -2.74
C GLU A 169 16.36 -23.69 -3.16
N TYR A 170 15.36 -23.02 -2.54
CA TYR A 170 15.04 -21.63 -2.82
C TYR A 170 15.74 -20.62 -1.90
N LYS A 171 16.62 -21.10 -1.01
CA LYS A 171 17.33 -20.22 -0.08
C LYS A 171 18.17 -19.16 -0.81
N GLY A 172 17.88 -17.89 -0.54
CA GLY A 172 18.52 -16.74 -1.19
C GLY A 172 17.97 -16.40 -2.59
N PHE A 173 16.99 -17.17 -3.09
CA PHE A 173 16.36 -16.95 -4.39
C PHE A 173 14.92 -16.43 -4.30
N ILE A 174 14.41 -16.17 -3.10
CA ILE A 174 13.05 -15.72 -2.91
C ILE A 174 12.98 -14.36 -2.22
N SER A 175 11.94 -13.60 -2.55
CA SER A 175 11.55 -12.37 -1.84
C SER A 175 10.09 -12.44 -1.45
N VAL A 176 9.78 -12.04 -0.23
CA VAL A 176 8.41 -11.97 0.29
C VAL A 176 8.26 -10.69 1.12
N THR A 177 7.02 -10.30 1.35
CA THR A 177 6.71 -9.11 2.13
C THR A 177 6.76 -9.41 3.63
N ASP A 178 7.29 -8.47 4.41
CA ASP A 178 7.23 -8.51 5.87
C ASP A 178 5.77 -8.39 6.33
N ILE A 179 5.39 -9.25 7.26
CA ILE A 179 4.02 -9.30 7.83
C ILE A 179 3.64 -8.00 8.54
N GLU A 180 4.61 -7.29 9.13
CA GLU A 180 4.38 -6.03 9.81
C GLU A 180 4.39 -4.83 8.84
N GLY A 181 5.03 -4.98 7.67
CA GLY A 181 5.25 -3.89 6.71
C GLY A 181 4.09 -3.68 5.74
N SER A 182 3.45 -4.75 5.29
CA SER A 182 2.50 -4.67 4.17
C SER A 182 1.32 -5.63 4.28
N SER A 183 0.14 -5.15 3.90
CA SER A 183 -1.09 -5.95 3.77
C SER A 183 -0.97 -7.09 2.75
N THR A 184 -0.09 -7.00 1.76
CA THR A 184 0.16 -8.08 0.79
C THR A 184 0.65 -9.37 1.46
N ALA A 185 1.37 -9.27 2.59
CA ALA A 185 1.78 -10.45 3.36
C ALA A 185 0.56 -11.27 3.85
N TRP A 186 -0.56 -10.61 4.12
CA TRP A 186 -1.78 -11.29 4.56
C TRP A 186 -2.38 -12.21 3.50
N LEU A 187 -2.22 -11.91 2.21
CA LEU A 187 -2.65 -12.79 1.12
C LEU A 187 -1.96 -14.16 1.22
N MET A 188 -0.66 -14.15 1.46
CA MET A 188 0.14 -15.35 1.67
C MET A 188 -0.25 -16.09 2.96
N ILE A 189 -0.41 -15.36 4.06
CA ILE A 189 -0.73 -15.93 5.37
C ILE A 189 -2.12 -16.57 5.37
N GLN A 190 -3.12 -15.89 4.83
CA GLN A 190 -4.50 -16.42 4.75
C GLN A 190 -4.55 -17.70 3.93
N ALA A 191 -3.85 -17.76 2.80
CA ALA A 191 -3.77 -18.96 1.97
C ALA A 191 -3.13 -20.12 2.73
N LEU A 192 -2.05 -19.88 3.45
CA LEU A 192 -1.39 -20.89 4.27
C LEU A 192 -2.26 -21.35 5.45
N ILE A 193 -2.88 -20.42 6.20
CA ILE A 193 -3.75 -20.77 7.34
C ILE A 193 -4.94 -21.60 6.87
N SER A 194 -5.58 -21.21 5.78
CA SER A 194 -6.72 -21.93 5.22
C SER A 194 -6.35 -23.37 4.81
N SER A 195 -5.15 -23.55 4.26
CA SER A 195 -4.71 -24.85 3.73
C SER A 195 -4.09 -25.74 4.80
N TYR A 196 -3.40 -25.18 5.78
CA TYR A 196 -2.55 -25.94 6.72
C TYR A 196 -2.86 -25.69 8.20
N GLY A 197 -3.72 -24.71 8.53
CA GLY A 197 -3.97 -24.28 9.90
C GLY A 197 -2.83 -23.42 10.48
N GLU A 198 -3.10 -22.75 11.62
CA GLU A 198 -2.19 -21.76 12.19
C GLU A 198 -0.80 -22.31 12.59
N ASP A 199 -0.76 -23.47 13.28
CA ASP A 199 0.50 -23.98 13.81
C ASP A 199 1.46 -24.41 12.69
N GLN A 200 0.94 -25.08 11.67
CA GLN A 200 1.76 -25.48 10.52
C GLN A 200 2.17 -24.25 9.68
N THR A 201 1.30 -23.25 9.57
CA THR A 201 1.62 -21.99 8.90
C THR A 201 2.78 -21.28 9.55
N LYS A 202 2.86 -21.21 10.89
CA LYS A 202 4.00 -20.61 11.61
C LYS A 202 5.33 -21.28 11.23
N GLU A 203 5.35 -22.61 11.17
CA GLU A 203 6.55 -23.37 10.78
C GLU A 203 6.95 -23.15 9.31
N ILE A 204 5.95 -23.05 8.41
CA ILE A 204 6.18 -22.76 6.99
C ILE A 204 6.72 -21.35 6.82
N LEU A 205 6.08 -20.34 7.41
CA LEU A 205 6.51 -18.94 7.34
C LEU A 205 7.91 -18.72 7.88
N LYS A 206 8.25 -19.35 9.00
CA LYS A 206 9.61 -19.32 9.56
C LYS A 206 10.65 -19.74 8.52
N LYS A 207 10.41 -20.85 7.82
CA LYS A 207 11.32 -21.35 6.78
C LYS A 207 11.35 -20.45 5.55
N ILE A 208 10.21 -19.91 5.13
CA ILE A 208 10.14 -18.95 4.03
C ILE A 208 10.97 -17.71 4.36
N TYR A 209 10.84 -17.15 5.56
CA TYR A 209 11.61 -15.99 5.99
C TYR A 209 13.10 -16.30 6.14
N GLU A 210 13.47 -17.50 6.62
CA GLU A 210 14.86 -17.97 6.64
C GLU A 210 15.44 -18.10 5.22
N ASN A 211 14.64 -18.54 4.24
CA ASN A 211 15.04 -18.64 2.84
C ASN A 211 15.14 -17.27 2.16
N ALA A 212 14.22 -16.35 2.46
CA ALA A 212 14.25 -14.98 1.94
C ALA A 212 15.44 -14.17 2.49
N GLY A 213 15.77 -14.34 3.76
CA GLY A 213 16.91 -13.67 4.40
C GLY A 213 16.84 -12.14 4.24
N PRO A 214 17.79 -11.52 3.49
CA PRO A 214 17.81 -10.06 3.31
C PRO A 214 16.77 -9.54 2.31
N HIS A 215 16.00 -10.41 1.68
CA HIS A 215 15.00 -10.07 0.65
C HIS A 215 13.57 -10.01 1.23
N LEU A 216 13.43 -9.66 2.51
CA LEU A 216 12.16 -9.23 3.10
C LEU A 216 11.88 -7.78 2.71
N GLU A 217 10.68 -7.51 2.24
CA GLU A 217 10.29 -6.21 1.71
C GLU A 217 9.16 -5.58 2.53
N ASP A 218 9.24 -4.27 2.75
CA ASP A 218 8.26 -3.52 3.54
C ASP A 218 7.02 -3.10 2.72
N SER A 219 7.02 -3.35 1.40
CA SER A 219 5.91 -3.00 0.49
C SER A 219 5.46 -4.18 -0.35
N GLY A 220 4.17 -4.21 -0.72
CA GLY A 220 3.58 -5.28 -1.53
C GLY A 220 4.20 -5.42 -2.92
N SER A 221 4.71 -4.32 -3.51
CA SER A 221 5.40 -4.32 -4.80
C SER A 221 6.90 -4.65 -4.69
N GLY A 222 7.46 -4.71 -3.48
CA GLY A 222 8.88 -4.97 -3.24
C GLY A 222 9.37 -6.29 -3.83
N PRO A 223 8.71 -7.43 -3.56
CA PRO A 223 9.13 -8.71 -4.12
C PRO A 223 9.19 -8.72 -5.65
N LEU A 224 8.21 -8.15 -6.34
CA LEU A 224 8.26 -8.04 -7.81
C LEU A 224 9.43 -7.18 -8.29
N LYS A 225 9.71 -6.06 -7.62
CA LYS A 225 10.87 -5.21 -7.96
C LYS A 225 12.18 -5.99 -7.89
N LYS A 226 12.34 -6.84 -6.88
CA LYS A 226 13.50 -7.75 -6.73
C LYS A 226 13.58 -8.80 -7.85
N VAL A 227 12.44 -9.38 -8.22
CA VAL A 227 12.35 -10.35 -9.32
C VAL A 227 12.66 -9.68 -10.66
N ARG A 228 12.15 -8.47 -10.92
CA ARG A 228 12.46 -7.67 -12.12
C ARG A 228 13.93 -7.33 -12.22
N ALA A 229 14.56 -6.97 -11.10
CA ALA A 229 15.97 -6.61 -11.04
C ALA A 229 16.90 -7.83 -11.19
N GLY A 230 16.37 -9.06 -11.18
CA GLY A 230 17.18 -10.27 -11.17
C GLY A 230 17.97 -10.47 -9.86
N GLU A 231 17.50 -9.88 -8.75
CA GLU A 231 18.10 -10.09 -7.44
C GLU A 231 17.65 -11.41 -6.82
N VAL A 232 16.42 -11.83 -7.13
CA VAL A 232 15.84 -13.11 -6.73
C VAL A 232 15.08 -13.74 -7.89
N ALA A 233 14.93 -15.07 -7.86
CA ALA A 233 14.24 -15.81 -8.90
C ALA A 233 12.71 -15.86 -8.71
N ILE A 234 12.24 -15.77 -7.45
CA ILE A 234 10.85 -15.94 -7.09
C ILE A 234 10.44 -14.86 -6.09
N GLY A 235 9.23 -14.31 -6.25
CA GLY A 235 8.58 -13.43 -5.27
C GLY A 235 7.17 -13.91 -4.96
N PHE A 236 6.63 -13.57 -3.77
CA PHE A 236 5.21 -13.55 -3.55
C PHE A 236 4.75 -12.10 -3.60
N GLY A 237 3.81 -11.79 -4.50
CA GLY A 237 3.37 -10.41 -4.73
C GLY A 237 2.02 -10.36 -5.44
N LEU A 238 1.76 -9.27 -6.13
CA LEU A 238 0.47 -8.98 -6.74
C LEU A 238 0.38 -9.55 -8.15
N ARG A 239 -0.60 -10.43 -8.39
CA ARG A 239 -0.82 -11.17 -9.63
C ARG A 239 -0.91 -10.26 -10.86
N HIS A 240 -1.69 -9.18 -10.79
CA HIS A 240 -1.90 -8.26 -11.90
C HIS A 240 -0.62 -7.58 -12.38
N GLN A 241 0.31 -7.28 -11.47
CA GLN A 241 1.60 -6.68 -11.81
C GLN A 241 2.48 -7.67 -12.59
N ALA A 242 2.48 -8.94 -12.20
CA ALA A 242 3.21 -9.99 -12.94
C ALA A 242 2.62 -10.22 -14.34
N ILE A 243 1.30 -10.17 -14.48
CA ILE A 243 0.61 -10.24 -15.78
C ILE A 243 1.02 -9.07 -16.67
N ALA A 244 1.05 -7.85 -16.14
CA ALA A 244 1.47 -6.67 -16.89
C ALA A 244 2.92 -6.80 -17.38
N ASP A 245 3.83 -7.27 -16.55
CA ASP A 245 5.23 -7.49 -16.91
C ASP A 245 5.40 -8.55 -18.00
N LYS A 246 4.70 -9.66 -17.86
CA LYS A 246 4.67 -10.73 -18.88
C LYS A 246 4.18 -10.21 -20.22
N ASN A 247 3.10 -9.44 -20.23
CA ASN A 247 2.53 -8.84 -21.43
C ASN A 247 3.47 -7.80 -22.07
N ASN A 248 4.29 -7.13 -21.26
CA ASN A 248 5.34 -6.20 -21.73
C ASN A 248 6.62 -6.91 -22.21
N GLY A 249 6.64 -8.26 -22.23
CA GLY A 249 7.75 -9.06 -22.73
C GLY A 249 8.94 -9.19 -21.78
N LEU A 250 8.76 -8.87 -20.50
CA LEU A 250 9.77 -9.14 -19.47
C LEU A 250 9.87 -10.66 -19.21
N PRO A 251 11.03 -11.17 -18.76
CA PRO A 251 11.19 -12.59 -18.41
C PRO A 251 10.49 -12.93 -17.09
N ILE A 252 9.29 -12.43 -16.94
CA ILE A 252 8.45 -12.61 -15.75
C ILE A 252 7.25 -13.49 -16.12
N ASP A 253 6.94 -14.42 -15.23
CA ASP A 253 5.72 -15.21 -15.25
C ASP A 253 5.13 -15.30 -13.84
N TYR A 254 3.96 -15.85 -13.71
CA TYR A 254 3.31 -16.08 -12.41
C TYR A 254 2.77 -17.51 -12.30
N VAL A 255 2.61 -17.95 -11.06
CA VAL A 255 1.98 -19.22 -10.73
C VAL A 255 0.91 -18.94 -9.67
N ASP A 256 -0.31 -19.33 -9.98
CA ASP A 256 -1.39 -19.35 -9.00
C ASP A 256 -1.15 -20.51 -8.04
N PRO A 257 -0.98 -20.25 -6.73
CA PRO A 257 -0.58 -21.29 -5.80
C PRO A 257 -1.70 -22.29 -5.52
N THR A 258 -1.34 -23.53 -5.25
CA THR A 258 -2.32 -24.58 -4.92
C THR A 258 -3.14 -24.32 -3.67
N GLU A 259 -2.69 -23.45 -2.78
CA GLU A 259 -3.42 -22.94 -1.62
C GLU A 259 -4.56 -21.99 -2.00
N GLY A 260 -4.58 -21.54 -3.25
CA GLY A 260 -5.56 -20.58 -3.78
C GLY A 260 -5.09 -19.13 -3.69
N ASN A 261 -5.69 -18.28 -4.52
CA ASN A 261 -5.44 -16.86 -4.54
C ASN A 261 -6.44 -16.18 -3.60
N TYR A 262 -5.90 -15.45 -2.63
CA TYR A 262 -6.70 -14.63 -1.72
C TYR A 262 -6.74 -13.20 -2.22
N VAL A 263 -7.85 -12.52 -1.95
CA VAL A 263 -8.11 -11.15 -2.39
C VAL A 263 -7.90 -10.18 -1.24
N LEU A 264 -7.18 -9.11 -1.51
CA LEU A 264 -7.09 -7.94 -0.65
C LEU A 264 -7.87 -6.80 -1.29
N THR A 265 -8.84 -6.26 -0.56
CA THR A 265 -9.62 -5.10 -1.00
C THR A 265 -9.08 -3.85 -0.30
N GLU A 266 -8.68 -2.87 -1.10
CA GLU A 266 -8.40 -1.52 -0.64
C GLU A 266 -9.67 -0.68 -0.80
N SER A 267 -10.01 0.09 0.21
CA SER A 267 -11.25 0.85 0.27
C SER A 267 -11.02 2.31 0.63
N LEU A 268 -12.01 3.14 0.33
CA LEU A 268 -12.06 4.55 0.64
C LEU A 268 -13.06 4.80 1.76
N ALA A 269 -12.68 5.63 2.74
CA ALA A 269 -13.55 6.04 3.84
C ALA A 269 -13.36 7.52 4.19
N LEU A 270 -14.42 8.16 4.67
CA LEU A 270 -14.45 9.55 5.13
C LEU A 270 -14.34 9.63 6.65
N ILE A 271 -13.51 10.51 7.16
CA ILE A 271 -13.35 10.71 8.60
C ILE A 271 -14.48 11.57 9.14
N ASN A 272 -15.13 11.10 10.20
CA ASN A 272 -16.11 11.84 10.97
C ASN A 272 -15.41 12.88 11.85
N LYS A 273 -15.59 14.16 11.54
CA LYS A 273 -15.06 15.32 12.28
C LYS A 273 -16.11 15.96 13.20
N ASP A 274 -17.18 15.20 13.53
CA ASP A 274 -18.25 15.62 14.41
C ASP A 274 -18.91 16.98 13.99
N GLY A 275 -19.19 17.11 12.67
CA GLY A 275 -19.82 18.29 12.07
C GLY A 275 -18.86 19.35 11.56
N ASN A 276 -17.55 19.10 11.58
CA ASN A 276 -16.52 19.97 11.05
C ASN A 276 -15.82 19.36 9.81
N GLU A 277 -16.52 18.51 9.08
CA GLU A 277 -16.03 17.87 7.87
C GLU A 277 -15.71 18.91 6.79
N ASN A 278 -14.68 18.62 6.01
CA ASN A 278 -14.44 19.38 4.77
C ASN A 278 -15.45 18.93 3.72
N PRO A 279 -16.37 19.82 3.24
CA PRO A 279 -17.41 19.41 2.33
C PRO A 279 -16.88 18.84 1.00
N LEU A 280 -15.69 19.24 0.57
CA LEU A 280 -15.05 18.72 -0.63
C LEU A 280 -14.57 17.26 -0.46
N ALA A 281 -14.45 16.75 0.77
CA ALA A 281 -13.99 15.38 1.00
C ALA A 281 -14.97 14.34 0.43
N SER A 282 -16.28 14.50 0.65
CA SER A 282 -17.31 13.63 0.07
C SER A 282 -17.38 13.76 -1.45
N GLU A 283 -17.28 14.99 -1.99
CA GLU A 283 -17.24 15.21 -3.43
C GLU A 283 -16.02 14.54 -4.10
N MET A 284 -14.84 14.60 -3.46
CA MET A 284 -13.63 13.94 -3.94
C MET A 284 -13.73 12.41 -3.83
N ALA A 285 -14.34 11.90 -2.77
CA ALA A 285 -14.64 10.48 -2.61
C ALA A 285 -15.55 9.98 -3.74
N ASP A 286 -16.65 10.66 -3.99
CA ASP A 286 -17.55 10.40 -5.12
C ASP A 286 -16.81 10.44 -6.47
N CYS A 287 -15.95 11.43 -6.67
CA CYS A 287 -15.15 11.58 -7.88
C CYS A 287 -14.19 10.38 -8.07
N ILE A 288 -13.47 9.97 -7.04
CA ILE A 288 -12.56 8.81 -7.12
C ILE A 288 -13.33 7.54 -7.49
N ILE A 289 -14.48 7.31 -6.88
CA ILE A 289 -15.29 6.12 -7.12
C ILE A 289 -16.00 6.18 -8.48
N ASN A 290 -16.81 7.19 -8.73
CA ASN A 290 -17.69 7.19 -9.89
C ASN A 290 -16.99 7.63 -11.19
N LYS A 291 -15.79 8.22 -11.13
CA LYS A 291 -15.01 8.63 -12.30
C LYS A 291 -13.64 7.97 -12.39
N GLY A 292 -13.01 7.70 -11.24
CA GLY A 292 -11.65 7.13 -11.18
C GLY A 292 -11.61 5.62 -11.39
N ARG A 293 -12.69 4.89 -11.06
CA ARG A 293 -12.71 3.43 -11.24
C ARG A 293 -12.41 2.96 -12.66
N ALA A 294 -12.85 3.71 -13.67
CA ALA A 294 -12.57 3.39 -15.07
C ALA A 294 -11.06 3.41 -15.40
N GLU A 295 -10.27 4.19 -14.67
CA GLU A 295 -8.82 4.20 -14.80
C GLU A 295 -8.17 3.13 -13.92
N LEU A 296 -8.62 3.00 -12.68
CA LEU A 296 -8.10 2.01 -11.73
C LEU A 296 -8.27 0.57 -12.24
N ILE A 297 -9.38 0.24 -12.88
CA ILE A 297 -9.66 -1.13 -13.38
C ILE A 297 -8.69 -1.55 -14.50
N LYS A 298 -8.04 -0.62 -15.18
CA LYS A 298 -7.03 -0.94 -16.20
C LYS A 298 -5.77 -1.57 -15.58
N THR A 299 -5.43 -1.13 -14.37
CA THR A 299 -4.26 -1.62 -13.63
C THR A 299 -4.66 -2.74 -12.65
N TYR A 300 -5.83 -2.61 -12.04
CA TYR A 300 -6.40 -3.57 -11.06
C TYR A 300 -7.64 -4.23 -11.67
N PRO A 301 -7.48 -5.21 -12.55
CA PRO A 301 -8.54 -5.70 -13.42
C PRO A 301 -9.52 -6.64 -12.70
N MET A 302 -10.03 -6.21 -11.55
CA MET A 302 -11.07 -6.89 -10.81
C MET A 302 -12.31 -6.01 -10.74
N ALA A 303 -13.45 -6.51 -11.25
CA ALA A 303 -14.72 -5.80 -11.17
C ALA A 303 -15.19 -5.73 -9.72
N LEU A 304 -15.58 -4.53 -9.28
CA LEU A 304 -16.07 -4.24 -7.93
C LEU A 304 -17.46 -3.62 -7.96
N TYR A 305 -17.86 -3.03 -9.09
CA TYR A 305 -19.10 -2.30 -9.26
C TYR A 305 -19.95 -2.85 -10.39
N GLU A 306 -21.28 -2.70 -10.28
CA GLU A 306 -22.21 -3.08 -11.35
C GLU A 306 -21.84 -2.36 -12.66
N GLY A 307 -21.78 -3.13 -13.76
CA GLY A 307 -21.47 -2.60 -15.09
C GLY A 307 -19.99 -2.48 -15.42
N GLU A 308 -19.08 -2.77 -14.50
CA GLU A 308 -17.65 -2.88 -14.81
C GLU A 308 -17.39 -4.15 -15.61
N ASN A 309 -16.63 -4.03 -16.69
CA ASN A 309 -16.15 -5.15 -17.49
C ASN A 309 -14.65 -5.30 -17.27
N THR A 310 -14.22 -6.47 -16.88
CA THR A 310 -12.81 -6.88 -16.91
C THR A 310 -12.59 -7.76 -18.12
N ASP A 311 -11.54 -7.54 -18.89
CA ASP A 311 -11.15 -8.47 -19.93
C ASP A 311 -10.87 -9.84 -19.30
N SER A 312 -11.55 -10.87 -19.77
CA SER A 312 -11.47 -12.25 -19.24
C SER A 312 -10.06 -12.85 -19.27
N SER A 313 -9.12 -12.21 -19.98
CA SER A 313 -7.70 -12.58 -20.00
C SER A 313 -6.93 -12.19 -18.74
N SER A 314 -7.48 -11.32 -17.89
CA SER A 314 -6.86 -10.87 -16.63
C SER A 314 -7.35 -11.64 -15.41
N VAL A 315 -8.41 -12.46 -15.54
CA VAL A 315 -9.10 -13.15 -14.44
C VAL A 315 -9.00 -14.68 -14.55
N SER A 316 -8.40 -15.24 -15.61
CA SER A 316 -8.30 -16.69 -15.80
C SER A 316 -6.94 -17.26 -15.44
#